data_265662a87a5b55b4f9b8ac708a0490f6
#
_entry.id   265662a87a5b55b4f9b8ac708a0490f6
#
_cell.length_a   1.000
_cell.length_b   1.000
_cell.length_c   1.000
_cell.angle_alpha   90.00
_cell.angle_beta   90.00
_cell.angle_gamma   90.00
#
_symmetry.space_group_name_H-M   'P 1'
#
loop_
_entity.id
_entity.type
_entity.pdbx_description
1 polymer ?
#
loop_
_entity_poly.entity_id
_entity_poly.type
_entity_poly.pdbx_seq_one_letter_code
_entity_poly.pdbx_strand_id
1 'polypeptide(L)'
;MTDDTQTPALPVLSAAQARALGCLIEKEATTPDTYPLTVNAAQVAANQKTAREPVMALSAGDVHHALRQLESLGLARQQFSSRAERYEHRAGSALDLTRQQLAIVGLLLLRGPQTVNELLTRS
;
A
#
# COMPACT_ATOMS: atom_id res chain seq x y z
N MET A 1 -16.13 27.02 6.38
CA MET A 1 -15.94 26.68 6.00
C MET A 1 -15.76 25.94 5.28
N THR A 2 -15.60 25.58 5.16
CA THR A 2 -15.58 24.97 4.45
C THR A 2 -14.76 24.55 3.52
N ASP A 3 -13.82 24.88 3.51
CA ASP A 3 -12.84 24.54 2.75
C ASP A 3 -12.52 23.19 2.66
N ASP A 4 -12.76 22.43 3.61
CA ASP A 4 -12.56 21.07 3.63
C ASP A 4 -13.25 20.38 2.53
N THR A 5 -14.27 20.99 2.00
CA THR A 5 -15.00 20.40 0.92
C THR A 5 -14.30 20.56 -0.40
N GLN A 6 -13.28 21.41 -0.45
CA GLN A 6 -12.59 21.67 -1.67
C GLN A 6 -11.55 20.59 -1.95
N THR A 7 -11.01 19.97 -0.94
CA THR A 7 -9.94 18.98 -1.08
C THR A 7 -10.45 17.66 -0.54
N PRO A 8 -10.39 16.59 -1.32
CA PRO A 8 -10.80 15.29 -0.79
C PRO A 8 -10.00 14.96 0.45
N ALA A 9 -10.66 14.56 1.48
CA ALA A 9 -9.98 14.14 2.68
C ALA A 9 -9.22 12.86 2.40
N LEU A 10 -7.94 12.82 2.75
CA LEU A 10 -7.18 11.60 2.66
C LEU A 10 -7.61 10.68 3.78
N PRO A 11 -7.81 9.41 3.50
CA PRO A 11 -8.19 8.47 4.55
C PRO A 11 -7.08 8.32 5.57
N VAL A 12 -7.47 8.17 6.82
CA VAL A 12 -6.52 7.85 7.89
C VAL A 12 -6.39 6.34 7.91
N LEU A 13 -5.19 5.85 7.67
CA LEU A 13 -4.92 4.43 7.60
C LEU A 13 -4.31 3.93 8.89
N SER A 14 -4.71 2.73 9.31
CA SER A 14 -4.03 2.05 10.41
C SER A 14 -2.65 1.61 9.95
N ALA A 15 -1.82 1.20 10.91
CA ALA A 15 -0.47 0.72 10.56
C ALA A 15 -0.53 -0.48 9.62
N ALA A 16 -1.46 -1.41 9.85
CA ALA A 16 -1.59 -2.57 8.98
C ALA A 16 -2.08 -2.18 7.58
N GLN A 17 -3.02 -1.26 7.50
CA GLN A 17 -3.52 -0.78 6.21
C GLN A 17 -2.43 -0.06 5.42
N ALA A 18 -1.69 0.80 6.08
CA ALA A 18 -0.60 1.53 5.44
C ALA A 18 0.46 0.58 4.93
N ARG A 19 0.83 -0.42 5.76
CA ARG A 19 1.83 -1.39 5.37
C ARG A 19 1.35 -2.21 4.18
N ALA A 20 0.11 -2.68 4.20
CA ALA A 20 -0.44 -3.47 3.10
C ALA A 20 -0.50 -2.67 1.80
N LEU A 21 -0.98 -1.43 1.86
CA LEU A 21 -1.05 -0.60 0.67
C LEU A 21 0.33 -0.32 0.10
N GLY A 22 1.29 0.01 0.97
CA GLY A 22 2.67 0.24 0.54
C GLY A 22 3.26 -0.98 -0.15
N CYS A 23 2.96 -2.18 0.35
CA CYS A 23 3.42 -3.42 -0.26
C CYS A 23 2.84 -3.62 -1.66
N LEU A 24 1.55 -3.32 -1.83
CA LEU A 24 0.94 -3.44 -3.15
C LEU A 24 1.60 -2.50 -4.15
N ILE A 25 1.87 -1.27 -3.74
CA ILE A 25 2.51 -0.28 -4.60
C ILE A 25 3.93 -0.75 -4.95
N GLU A 26 4.69 -1.18 -3.94
CA GLU A 26 6.07 -1.62 -4.15
C GLU A 26 6.14 -2.83 -5.08
N LYS A 27 5.31 -3.83 -4.83
CA LYS A 27 5.42 -5.10 -5.57
C LYS A 27 4.91 -4.97 -7.00
N GLU A 28 4.01 -4.06 -7.27
CA GLU A 28 3.65 -3.77 -8.65
C GLU A 28 4.87 -3.32 -9.44
N ALA A 29 5.70 -2.49 -8.83
CA ALA A 29 6.88 -1.93 -9.49
C ALA A 29 8.04 -2.92 -9.53
N THR A 30 8.26 -3.68 -8.45
CA THR A 30 9.47 -4.50 -8.33
C THR A 30 9.28 -5.94 -8.72
N THR A 31 8.07 -6.49 -8.57
CA THR A 31 7.80 -7.89 -8.92
C THR A 31 6.48 -8.00 -9.67
N PRO A 32 6.41 -7.40 -10.86
CA PRO A 32 5.14 -7.34 -11.60
C PRO A 32 4.60 -8.73 -11.96
N ASP A 33 5.47 -9.72 -12.09
CA ASP A 33 5.03 -11.07 -12.47
C ASP A 33 4.22 -11.75 -11.37
N THR A 34 4.38 -11.33 -10.13
CA THR A 34 3.64 -11.90 -9.01
C THR A 34 2.52 -11.00 -8.52
N TYR A 35 2.34 -9.87 -9.16
CA TYR A 35 1.31 -8.89 -8.81
C TYR A 35 0.12 -9.09 -9.74
N PRO A 36 -1.13 -9.04 -9.29
CA PRO A 36 -1.62 -8.71 -7.93
C PRO A 36 -1.26 -9.78 -6.89
N LEU A 37 -1.25 -9.37 -5.63
CA LEU A 37 -0.75 -10.24 -4.55
C LEU A 37 -1.86 -11.07 -3.91
N THR A 38 -1.55 -12.34 -3.64
CA THR A 38 -2.39 -13.14 -2.76
C THR A 38 -2.23 -12.63 -1.33
N VAL A 39 -3.13 -13.02 -0.44
CA VAL A 39 -3.00 -12.67 0.98
C VAL A 39 -1.67 -13.16 1.53
N ASN A 40 -1.27 -14.38 1.17
CA ASN A 40 0.00 -14.93 1.66
C ASN A 40 1.19 -14.13 1.17
N ALA A 41 1.21 -13.76 -0.10
CA ALA A 41 2.29 -12.96 -0.66
C ALA A 41 2.32 -11.57 -0.02
N ALA A 42 1.16 -10.99 0.24
CA ALA A 42 1.08 -9.69 0.91
C ALA A 42 1.59 -9.80 2.34
N GLN A 43 1.30 -10.89 3.04
CA GLN A 43 1.78 -11.10 4.40
C GLN A 43 3.31 -11.18 4.42
N VAL A 44 3.89 -11.95 3.51
CA VAL A 44 5.35 -12.06 3.42
C VAL A 44 5.96 -10.69 3.14
N ALA A 45 5.38 -9.94 2.21
CA ALA A 45 5.87 -8.61 1.88
C ALA A 45 5.74 -7.65 3.05
N ALA A 46 4.62 -7.70 3.78
CA ALA A 46 4.37 -6.81 4.91
C ALA A 46 5.36 -7.03 6.03
N ASN A 47 5.78 -8.28 6.24
CA ASN A 47 6.65 -8.65 7.36
C ASN A 47 8.12 -8.70 6.98
N GLN A 48 8.48 -8.24 5.79
CA GLN A 48 9.87 -8.14 5.38
C GLN A 48 10.68 -7.37 6.39
N LYS A 49 11.94 -7.76 6.56
CA LYS A 49 12.82 -7.09 7.50
C LYS A 49 13.62 -5.96 6.87
N THR A 50 13.65 -5.89 5.55
CA THR A 50 14.36 -4.84 4.84
C THR A 50 13.36 -3.89 4.20
N ALA A 51 13.75 -2.65 4.05
CA ALA A 51 12.94 -1.61 3.40
C ALA A 51 11.58 -1.41 4.11
N ARG A 52 11.54 -1.67 5.41
CA ARG A 52 10.34 -1.51 6.24
C ARG A 52 10.70 -0.84 7.55
N GLU A 53 9.88 0.12 7.95
CA GLU A 53 10.05 0.81 9.23
C GLU A 53 8.66 1.09 9.80
N PRO A 54 8.28 0.50 10.90
CA PRO A 54 9.02 -0.54 11.64
C PRO A 54 8.88 -1.91 11.00
N VAL A 55 9.68 -2.86 11.45
CA VAL A 55 9.47 -4.26 11.08
C VAL A 55 8.22 -4.74 11.80
N MET A 56 7.36 -5.44 11.07
CA MET A 56 6.09 -5.91 11.62
C MET A 56 6.00 -7.43 11.55
N ALA A 57 5.09 -7.98 12.33
CA ALA A 57 4.80 -9.41 12.35
C ALA A 57 3.28 -9.59 12.30
N LEU A 58 2.70 -9.24 11.16
CA LEU A 58 1.26 -9.32 10.96
C LEU A 58 0.85 -10.76 10.63
N SER A 59 -0.29 -11.19 11.16
CA SER A 59 -0.83 -12.50 10.82
C SER A 59 -1.51 -12.43 9.45
N ALA A 60 -1.79 -13.59 8.88
CA ALA A 60 -2.54 -13.64 7.62
C ALA A 60 -3.92 -12.97 7.79
N GLY A 61 -4.56 -13.18 8.95
CA GLY A 61 -5.84 -12.54 9.22
C GLY A 61 -5.75 -11.03 9.28
N ASP A 62 -4.68 -10.51 9.90
CA ASP A 62 -4.46 -9.06 9.98
C ASP A 62 -4.30 -8.47 8.57
N VAL A 63 -3.53 -9.15 7.73
CA VAL A 63 -3.28 -8.68 6.37
C VAL A 63 -4.56 -8.76 5.54
N HIS A 64 -5.27 -9.86 5.63
CA HIS A 64 -6.53 -10.03 4.90
C HIS A 64 -7.54 -8.95 5.28
N HIS A 65 -7.66 -8.69 6.59
CA HIS A 65 -8.56 -7.66 7.08
C HIS A 65 -8.16 -6.28 6.55
N ALA A 66 -6.86 -5.98 6.58
CA ALA A 66 -6.37 -4.70 6.08
C ALA A 66 -6.66 -4.53 4.58
N LEU A 67 -6.46 -5.59 3.79
CA LEU A 67 -6.74 -5.54 2.35
C LEU A 67 -8.23 -5.32 2.10
N ARG A 68 -9.10 -5.98 2.86
CA ARG A 68 -10.54 -5.78 2.70
C ARG A 68 -10.95 -4.37 3.10
N GLN A 69 -10.33 -3.81 4.13
CA GLN A 69 -10.59 -2.43 4.51
C GLN A 69 -10.12 -1.44 3.45
N LEU A 70 -8.96 -1.69 2.86
CA LEU A 70 -8.48 -0.86 1.75
C LEU A 70 -9.43 -0.92 0.56
N GLU A 71 -9.99 -2.07 0.30
CA GLU A 71 -10.97 -2.23 -0.76
C GLU A 71 -12.20 -1.37 -0.47
N SER A 72 -12.68 -1.37 0.77
CA SER A 72 -13.82 -0.54 1.17
C SER A 72 -13.53 0.95 1.01
N LEU A 73 -12.27 1.34 1.16
CA LEU A 73 -11.86 2.73 0.99
C LEU A 73 -11.61 3.12 -0.48
N GLY A 74 -11.72 2.17 -1.39
CA GLY A 74 -11.45 2.41 -2.80
C GLY A 74 -9.97 2.44 -3.13
N LEU A 75 -9.10 2.01 -2.22
CA LEU A 75 -7.66 2.04 -2.41
C LEU A 75 -7.10 0.71 -2.91
N ALA A 76 -7.89 -0.34 -2.87
CA ALA A 76 -7.51 -1.65 -3.38
C ALA A 76 -8.71 -2.29 -4.05
N ARG A 77 -8.44 -3.27 -4.89
CA ARG A 77 -9.48 -4.04 -5.57
C ARG A 77 -9.07 -5.49 -5.60
N GLN A 78 -10.01 -6.35 -5.28
CA GLN A 78 -9.80 -7.78 -5.37
C GLN A 78 -9.97 -8.24 -6.80
N GLN A 79 -9.07 -9.09 -7.24
CA GLN A 79 -9.20 -9.75 -8.53
C GLN A 79 -9.35 -11.24 -8.29
N PHE A 80 -10.34 -11.83 -8.94
CA PHE A 80 -10.53 -13.26 -8.87
C PHE A 80 -9.77 -13.89 -10.02
N SER A 81 -8.76 -14.68 -9.69
CA SER A 81 -8.16 -15.55 -10.65
C SER A 81 -8.65 -16.95 -10.32
N SER A 82 -8.27 -17.93 -11.13
CA SER A 82 -8.85 -19.25 -11.07
C SER A 82 -8.75 -19.93 -9.70
N ARG A 83 -7.80 -19.55 -8.83
CA ARG A 83 -7.55 -20.32 -7.62
C ARG A 83 -7.36 -19.51 -6.37
N ALA A 84 -7.19 -18.20 -6.46
CA ALA A 84 -6.87 -17.42 -5.28
C ALA A 84 -7.38 -16.01 -5.38
N GLU A 85 -7.75 -15.45 -4.23
CA GLU A 85 -8.01 -14.03 -4.12
C GLU A 85 -6.70 -13.30 -4.26
N ARG A 86 -6.67 -12.30 -5.12
CA ARG A 86 -5.51 -11.44 -5.29
C ARG A 86 -5.96 -10.00 -5.19
N TYR A 87 -5.07 -9.15 -4.74
CA TYR A 87 -5.38 -7.75 -4.51
C TYR A 87 -4.41 -6.85 -5.27
N GLU A 88 -4.95 -5.80 -5.86
CA GLU A 88 -4.16 -4.76 -6.48
C GLU A 88 -4.54 -3.43 -5.82
N HIS A 89 -3.62 -2.45 -5.82
CA HIS A 89 -3.96 -1.14 -5.32
C HIS A 89 -4.63 -0.31 -6.41
N ARG A 90 -5.33 0.70 -5.97
CA ARG A 90 -5.93 1.70 -6.85
C ARG A 90 -5.49 3.09 -6.43
N ALA A 91 -4.35 3.20 -5.72
CA ALA A 91 -3.92 4.45 -5.14
C ALA A 91 -3.67 5.52 -6.20
N GLY A 92 -3.11 5.13 -7.35
CA GLY A 92 -2.84 6.09 -8.40
C GLY A 92 -4.10 6.81 -8.89
N SER A 93 -5.15 6.04 -9.20
CA SER A 93 -6.39 6.65 -9.68
C SER A 93 -7.22 7.22 -8.53
N ALA A 94 -7.27 6.51 -7.39
CA ALA A 94 -8.07 6.96 -6.25
C ALA A 94 -7.59 8.28 -5.68
N LEU A 95 -6.29 8.51 -5.68
CA LEU A 95 -5.69 9.72 -5.12
C LEU A 95 -5.15 10.66 -6.20
N ASP A 96 -5.39 10.33 -7.46
CA ASP A 96 -4.95 11.16 -8.60
C ASP A 96 -3.45 11.45 -8.54
N LEU A 97 -2.66 10.38 -8.48
CA LEU A 97 -1.21 10.48 -8.35
C LEU A 97 -0.51 10.14 -9.66
N THR A 98 0.54 10.87 -9.97
CA THR A 98 1.44 10.49 -11.05
C THR A 98 2.25 9.28 -10.63
N ARG A 99 2.95 8.66 -11.58
CA ARG A 99 3.82 7.53 -11.27
C ARG A 99 4.89 7.91 -10.25
N GLN A 100 5.47 9.10 -10.39
CA GLN A 100 6.50 9.56 -9.46
C GLN A 100 5.93 9.80 -8.07
N GLN A 101 4.77 10.42 -8.00
CA GLN A 101 4.09 10.64 -6.72
C GLN A 101 3.73 9.32 -6.06
N LEU A 102 3.29 8.35 -6.85
CA LEU A 102 2.93 7.04 -6.33
C LEU A 102 4.14 6.34 -5.71
N ALA A 103 5.31 6.45 -6.35
CA ALA A 103 6.53 5.86 -5.81
C ALA A 103 6.88 6.48 -4.46
N ILE A 104 6.74 7.79 -4.32
CA ILE A 104 7.02 8.49 -3.06
C ILE A 104 6.02 8.06 -1.99
N VAL A 105 4.75 7.99 -2.33
CA VAL A 105 3.72 7.54 -1.38
C VAL A 105 4.03 6.13 -0.91
N GLY A 106 4.43 5.24 -1.82
CA GLY A 106 4.81 3.89 -1.45
C GLY A 106 5.94 3.86 -0.42
N LEU A 107 6.97 4.67 -0.63
CA LEU A 107 8.08 4.75 0.31
C LEU A 107 7.63 5.26 1.69
N LEU A 108 6.78 6.28 1.70
CA LEU A 108 6.27 6.83 2.95
C LEU A 108 5.43 5.80 3.71
N LEU A 109 4.64 5.03 2.99
CA LEU A 109 3.79 4.02 3.63
C LEU A 109 4.61 2.89 4.23
N LEU A 110 5.74 2.56 3.62
CA LEU A 110 6.57 1.45 4.08
C LEU A 110 7.59 1.88 5.14
N ARG A 111 8.04 3.11 5.10
CA ARG A 111 9.14 3.58 5.94
C ARG A 111 8.79 4.73 6.86
N GLY A 112 7.58 5.28 6.74
CA GLY A 112 7.15 6.42 7.53
C GLY A 112 7.76 7.72 7.02
N PRO A 113 7.49 8.84 7.71
CA PRO A 113 7.98 10.15 7.29
C PRO A 113 9.50 10.17 7.17
N GLN A 114 9.99 10.84 6.13
CA GLN A 114 11.42 10.87 5.83
C GLN A 114 11.81 12.28 5.44
N THR A 115 13.07 12.62 5.67
CA THR A 115 13.58 13.91 5.24
C THR A 115 13.71 13.92 3.72
N VAL A 116 13.85 15.11 3.15
CA VAL A 116 14.04 15.25 1.70
C VAL A 116 15.28 14.49 1.25
N ASN A 117 16.37 14.59 2.03
CA ASN A 117 17.58 13.86 1.70
C ASN A 117 17.37 12.35 1.65
N GLU A 118 16.65 11.82 2.61
CA GLU A 118 16.36 10.39 2.63
C GLU A 118 15.55 9.97 1.42
N LEU A 119 14.56 10.77 1.05
CA LEU A 119 13.75 10.48 -0.11
C LEU A 119 14.58 10.51 -1.40
N LEU A 120 15.45 11.48 -1.54
CA LEU A 120 16.31 11.58 -2.71
C LEU A 120 17.28 10.43 -2.80
N THR A 121 17.79 9.98 -1.68
CA THR A 121 18.72 8.86 -1.66
C THR A 121 18.05 7.55 -2.03
N ARG A 122 16.79 7.37 -1.66
CA ARG A 122 16.09 6.10 -1.82
C ARG A 122 15.25 6.02 -3.09
N SER A 123 14.93 7.13 -3.65
CA SER A 123 14.14 7.12 -4.86
C SER A 123 15.02 7.19 -6.10
#